data_d7cbdb64d801a7aff874057f4c4c0544
#
_entry.id   d7cbdb64d801a7aff874057f4c4c0544
#
_cell.length_a   1.000
_cell.length_b   1.000
_cell.length_c   1.000
_cell.angle_alpha   90.00
_cell.angle_beta   90.00
_cell.angle_gamma   90.00
#
_symmetry.space_group_name_H-M   'P 1'
#
loop_
_entity.id
_entity.type
_entity.pdbx_description
1 polymer ?
#
loop_
_entity_poly.entity_id
_entity_poly.type
_entity_poly.pdbx_seq_one_letter_code
_entity_poly.pdbx_strand_id
1 'polypeptide(L)'
;MLWPLLPSLTSRIKMIDDPGCMRLFCAHLQVPVLWLMFAYGCAHPAHPAPKAPISETDPAQPTVFGERMQLPGASNVGKLNDFLYRGSQPNEEGFEQLQKLGITTIVDIRRQHQGAVKNERKRVEALGMHFVYIPASGWSVPTDDELVQFFSFLQQHPKEKLYVHCWLGDDRTGVFLAAYRIVFEHWTAEKAFQEMLFFHFKNFWHPSMRIYIQNFPAHFAQSPAFAPFRSQSTPC
;
A
#
# COMPACT_ATOMS: atom_id res chain seq x y z
N MET A 1 -53.46 -15.76 19.56
CA MET A 1 -52.59 -16.86 19.11
C MET A 1 -51.22 -16.63 19.71
N LEU A 2 -50.85 -17.55 20.58
CA LEU A 2 -49.70 -17.47 21.48
C LEU A 2 -48.41 -17.90 20.77
N TRP A 3 -47.34 -17.10 20.91
CA TRP A 3 -46.02 -17.44 20.46
C TRP A 3 -45.26 -18.15 21.60
N PRO A 4 -44.56 -19.26 21.41
CA PRO A 4 -43.79 -19.93 22.45
C PRO A 4 -42.40 -19.33 22.59
N LEU A 5 -42.02 -19.12 23.85
CA LEU A 5 -40.71 -18.70 24.35
C LEU A 5 -39.67 -19.82 24.13
N LEU A 6 -38.51 -19.49 23.61
CA LEU A 6 -37.33 -20.35 23.57
C LEU A 6 -36.46 -20.14 24.85
N PRO A 7 -35.87 -21.18 25.43
CA PRO A 7 -35.09 -21.09 26.66
C PRO A 7 -33.64 -20.65 26.42
N SER A 8 -33.15 -19.87 27.37
CA SER A 8 -31.75 -19.43 27.52
C SER A 8 -30.83 -20.58 27.87
N LEU A 9 -29.81 -20.83 27.08
CA LEU A 9 -28.67 -21.69 27.42
C LEU A 9 -27.53 -20.84 27.97
N THR A 10 -27.48 -20.74 29.30
CA THR A 10 -26.29 -20.31 30.04
C THR A 10 -25.39 -21.52 30.27
N SER A 11 -24.33 -21.66 29.52
CA SER A 11 -23.28 -22.63 29.82
C SER A 11 -22.27 -21.99 30.77
N ARG A 12 -22.28 -22.51 31.99
CA ARG A 12 -21.27 -22.24 33.05
C ARG A 12 -19.94 -22.89 32.64
N ILE A 13 -18.91 -22.07 32.49
CA ILE A 13 -17.53 -22.54 32.46
C ILE A 13 -17.11 -22.78 33.90
N LYS A 14 -16.83 -24.05 34.23
CA LYS A 14 -16.21 -24.47 35.48
C LYS A 14 -14.71 -24.18 35.39
N MET A 15 -14.21 -23.30 36.24
CA MET A 15 -12.78 -23.24 36.57
C MET A 15 -12.40 -24.48 37.38
N ILE A 16 -11.36 -25.15 36.94
CA ILE A 16 -10.68 -26.18 37.70
C ILE A 16 -9.40 -25.55 38.23
N ASP A 17 -9.41 -25.21 39.53
CA ASP A 17 -8.22 -24.90 40.30
C ASP A 17 -7.53 -26.24 40.62
N ASP A 18 -6.30 -26.39 40.22
CA ASP A 18 -5.42 -27.45 40.70
C ASP A 18 -4.09 -26.85 41.18
N PRO A 19 -3.85 -26.75 42.48
CA PRO A 19 -2.59 -26.33 43.06
C PRO A 19 -1.75 -27.51 43.47
N GLY A 20 -0.73 -27.85 42.74
CA GLY A 20 0.21 -28.84 43.24
C GLY A 20 1.16 -29.48 42.25
N CYS A 21 2.31 -28.93 42.06
CA CYS A 21 3.55 -29.68 42.23
C CYS A 21 4.76 -28.74 42.14
N MET A 22 5.27 -28.44 43.27
CA MET A 22 6.54 -27.77 43.51
C MET A 22 7.56 -28.85 43.90
N ARG A 23 8.73 -28.71 43.35
CA ARG A 23 10.07 -29.13 43.88
C ARG A 23 10.95 -29.88 42.89
N LEU A 24 11.99 -29.15 42.48
CA LEU A 24 13.39 -29.43 42.82
C LEU A 24 14.04 -30.62 42.11
N PHE A 25 15.03 -30.29 41.26
CA PHE A 25 16.37 -30.88 41.39
C PHE A 25 17.40 -29.98 40.67
N CYS A 26 18.16 -29.17 41.47
CA CYS A 26 19.48 -28.69 41.08
C CYS A 26 20.46 -29.86 41.25
N ALA A 27 21.04 -30.31 40.16
CA ALA A 27 22.22 -31.15 40.19
C ALA A 27 23.39 -30.42 39.53
N HIS A 28 24.27 -29.91 40.36
CA HIS A 28 25.61 -29.44 39.97
C HIS A 28 26.43 -30.63 39.47
N LEU A 29 26.80 -30.63 38.19
CA LEU A 29 27.91 -31.42 37.69
C LEU A 29 29.04 -30.49 37.30
N GLN A 30 30.04 -30.40 38.20
CA GLN A 30 31.36 -29.87 37.94
C GLN A 30 32.15 -30.91 37.11
N VAL A 31 32.54 -30.56 35.89
CA VAL A 31 33.48 -31.35 35.08
C VAL A 31 34.79 -30.58 35.02
N PRO A 32 35.92 -31.18 35.38
CA PRO A 32 37.23 -30.51 35.36
C PRO A 32 37.69 -30.28 33.94
N VAL A 33 38.09 -29.05 33.63
CA VAL A 33 38.71 -28.63 32.36
C VAL A 33 40.13 -29.19 32.32
N LEU A 34 40.34 -30.22 31.49
CA LEU A 34 41.67 -30.71 31.16
C LEU A 34 42.17 -29.95 29.91
N TRP A 35 43.16 -29.09 30.11
CA TRP A 35 43.87 -28.39 29.05
C TRP A 35 44.70 -29.39 28.22
N LEU A 36 44.28 -29.67 26.99
CA LEU A 36 45.11 -30.30 25.98
C LEU A 36 45.40 -29.25 24.90
N MET A 37 46.62 -28.72 24.97
CA MET A 37 47.21 -27.87 23.93
C MET A 37 47.51 -28.75 22.71
N PHE A 38 46.62 -28.72 21.70
CA PHE A 38 46.98 -29.19 20.36
C PHE A 38 47.27 -27.96 19.50
N ALA A 39 48.57 -27.84 19.18
CA ALA A 39 49.03 -26.89 18.16
C ALA A 39 48.57 -27.39 16.79
N TYR A 40 47.44 -26.94 16.30
CA TYR A 40 47.04 -27.07 14.89
C TYR A 40 47.44 -25.80 14.17
N GLY A 41 48.38 -25.96 13.21
CA GLY A 41 48.75 -24.92 12.27
C GLY A 41 47.49 -24.46 11.48
N CYS A 42 47.10 -23.20 11.69
CA CYS A 42 46.05 -22.57 10.91
C CYS A 42 46.55 -22.33 9.48
N ALA A 43 46.21 -23.22 8.56
CA ALA A 43 46.14 -22.84 7.15
C ALA A 43 44.93 -21.89 7.01
N HIS A 44 45.18 -20.60 6.84
CA HIS A 44 44.14 -19.63 6.53
C HIS A 44 43.61 -19.94 5.13
N PRO A 45 42.30 -20.20 4.95
CA PRO A 45 41.72 -20.17 3.61
C PRO A 45 41.85 -18.74 3.05
N ALA A 46 42.45 -18.66 1.86
CA ALA A 46 42.58 -17.40 1.14
C ALA A 46 41.20 -16.73 1.03
N HIS A 47 41.08 -15.52 1.58
CA HIS A 47 39.90 -14.70 1.35
C HIS A 47 39.73 -14.50 -0.16
N PRO A 48 38.53 -14.70 -0.73
CA PRO A 48 38.29 -14.35 -2.11
C PRO A 48 38.55 -12.84 -2.27
N ALA A 49 39.28 -12.46 -3.30
CA ALA A 49 39.61 -11.11 -3.63
C ALA A 49 38.32 -10.26 -3.63
N PRO A 50 38.38 -8.96 -3.18
CA PRO A 50 37.26 -8.08 -3.24
C PRO A 50 36.76 -8.01 -4.71
N LYS A 51 35.49 -8.31 -4.92
CA LYS A 51 34.84 -8.13 -6.23
C LYS A 51 35.09 -6.68 -6.64
N ALA A 52 35.55 -6.51 -7.89
CA ALA A 52 35.71 -5.21 -8.51
C ALA A 52 34.47 -4.35 -8.25
N PRO A 53 34.61 -3.04 -8.03
CA PRO A 53 33.46 -2.16 -7.87
C PRO A 53 32.58 -2.32 -9.10
N ILE A 54 31.31 -2.67 -8.85
CA ILE A 54 30.26 -2.66 -9.87
C ILE A 54 30.26 -1.23 -10.38
N SER A 55 30.54 -1.07 -11.66
CA SER A 55 30.46 0.23 -12.34
C SER A 55 29.01 0.73 -12.21
N GLU A 56 28.79 1.62 -11.24
CA GLU A 56 27.59 2.45 -11.15
C GLU A 56 27.62 3.49 -12.29
N THR A 57 27.29 3.06 -13.49
CA THR A 57 26.94 3.94 -14.59
C THR A 57 25.63 3.50 -15.19
N ASP A 58 24.60 3.43 -14.33
CA ASP A 58 23.25 3.70 -14.78
C ASP A 58 23.08 5.23 -14.60
N PRO A 59 22.84 6.00 -15.66
CA PRO A 59 22.57 7.42 -15.50
C PRO A 59 21.30 7.50 -14.66
N ALA A 60 21.45 7.94 -13.41
CA ALA A 60 20.36 8.16 -12.48
C ALA A 60 19.37 9.08 -13.18
N GLN A 61 18.31 8.51 -13.74
CA GLN A 61 17.19 9.30 -14.21
C GLN A 61 16.75 10.16 -13.03
N PRO A 62 16.62 11.49 -13.20
CA PRO A 62 16.22 12.34 -12.11
C PRO A 62 14.95 11.75 -11.50
N THR A 63 14.98 11.46 -10.21
CA THR A 63 13.84 10.94 -9.46
C THR A 63 12.84 12.06 -9.28
N VAL A 64 12.14 12.41 -10.36
CA VAL A 64 11.09 13.42 -10.30
C VAL A 64 9.85 12.72 -9.79
N PHE A 65 9.62 12.84 -8.47
CA PHE A 65 8.34 12.50 -7.89
C PHE A 65 7.28 13.51 -8.30
N GLY A 66 6.02 13.20 -8.03
CA GLY A 66 4.94 14.15 -8.19
C GLY A 66 5.20 15.45 -7.43
N GLU A 67 4.79 16.55 -8.00
CA GLU A 67 4.92 17.88 -7.39
C GLU A 67 3.91 18.04 -6.27
N ARG A 68 4.35 18.46 -5.08
CA ARG A 68 3.43 18.81 -3.98
C ARG A 68 2.79 20.16 -4.26
N MET A 69 1.49 20.22 -4.01
CA MET A 69 0.68 21.41 -4.23
C MET A 69 -0.03 21.85 -2.94
N GLN A 70 -0.21 23.17 -2.80
CA GLN A 70 -1.14 23.73 -1.81
C GLN A 70 -2.49 23.95 -2.48
N LEU A 71 -3.54 23.35 -1.91
CA LEU A 71 -4.89 23.51 -2.40
C LEU A 71 -5.83 23.78 -1.21
N PRO A 72 -6.48 24.93 -1.14
CA PRO A 72 -7.46 25.20 -0.10
C PRO A 72 -8.54 24.10 -0.09
N GLY A 73 -8.90 23.64 1.09
CA GLY A 73 -9.91 22.60 1.26
C GLY A 73 -9.48 21.15 1.01
N ALA A 74 -8.20 20.89 0.68
CA ALA A 74 -7.61 19.55 0.61
C ALA A 74 -6.17 19.58 1.08
N SER A 75 -5.71 18.48 1.67
CA SER A 75 -4.32 18.31 2.13
C SER A 75 -3.60 17.21 1.35
N ASN A 76 -2.27 17.16 1.50
CA ASN A 76 -1.42 16.17 0.85
C ASN A 76 -1.64 16.09 -0.67
N VAL A 77 -1.94 17.26 -1.27
CA VAL A 77 -2.21 17.36 -2.71
C VAL A 77 -0.92 17.27 -3.49
N GLY A 78 -0.96 16.51 -4.58
CA GLY A 78 0.16 16.36 -5.51
C GLY A 78 -0.31 16.23 -6.94
N LYS A 79 0.49 16.79 -7.85
CA LYS A 79 0.38 16.57 -9.30
C LYS A 79 1.41 15.52 -9.68
N LEU A 80 0.96 14.36 -10.15
CA LEU A 80 1.86 13.28 -10.58
C LEU A 80 2.34 13.49 -12.01
N ASN A 81 1.40 13.87 -12.87
CA ASN A 81 1.63 14.24 -14.26
C ASN A 81 0.51 15.20 -14.74
N ASP A 82 0.36 15.44 -16.04
CA ASP A 82 -0.58 16.44 -16.55
C ASP A 82 -2.06 16.10 -16.36
N PHE A 83 -2.38 14.81 -16.10
CA PHE A 83 -3.75 14.37 -15.96
C PHE A 83 -4.04 13.69 -14.63
N LEU A 84 -3.03 13.33 -13.81
CA LEU A 84 -3.22 12.57 -12.60
C LEU A 84 -2.76 13.34 -11.36
N TYR A 85 -3.71 13.59 -10.48
CA TYR A 85 -3.55 14.29 -9.22
C TYR A 85 -3.95 13.39 -8.06
N ARG A 86 -3.46 13.72 -6.87
CA ARG A 86 -3.73 12.98 -5.64
C ARG A 86 -3.97 13.88 -4.45
N GLY A 87 -4.55 13.35 -3.40
CA GLY A 87 -4.64 14.08 -2.13
C GLY A 87 -5.57 13.44 -1.12
N SER A 88 -5.88 14.23 -0.08
CA SER A 88 -6.89 13.86 0.92
C SER A 88 -8.31 14.07 0.38
N GLN A 89 -9.30 13.60 1.14
CA GLN A 89 -10.71 13.95 0.96
C GLN A 89 -10.86 15.47 0.89
N PRO A 90 -11.36 16.04 -0.22
CA PRO A 90 -11.66 17.47 -0.27
C PRO A 90 -12.91 17.83 0.58
N ASN A 91 -12.91 19.03 1.14
CA ASN A 91 -14.14 19.65 1.62
C ASN A 91 -14.84 20.40 0.47
N GLU A 92 -15.89 21.17 0.76
CA GLU A 92 -16.64 21.92 -0.27
C GLU A 92 -15.72 22.83 -1.09
N GLU A 93 -14.90 23.63 -0.42
CA GLU A 93 -13.95 24.52 -1.06
C GLU A 93 -12.94 23.76 -1.91
N GLY A 94 -12.45 22.61 -1.41
CA GLY A 94 -11.51 21.75 -2.12
C GLY A 94 -12.07 21.23 -3.44
N PHE A 95 -13.33 20.81 -3.49
CA PHE A 95 -13.97 20.40 -4.75
C PHE A 95 -14.06 21.56 -5.76
N GLU A 96 -14.40 22.78 -5.32
CA GLU A 96 -14.42 23.96 -6.18
C GLU A 96 -13.03 24.31 -6.71
N GLN A 97 -12.00 24.21 -5.87
CA GLN A 97 -10.62 24.47 -6.30
C GLN A 97 -10.14 23.41 -7.30
N LEU A 98 -10.48 22.14 -7.10
CA LEU A 98 -10.18 21.07 -8.05
C LEU A 98 -10.87 21.30 -9.40
N GLN A 99 -12.13 21.71 -9.40
CA GLN A 99 -12.84 22.11 -10.63
C GLN A 99 -12.11 23.23 -11.36
N LYS A 100 -11.72 24.30 -10.64
CA LYS A 100 -10.96 25.45 -11.22
C LYS A 100 -9.60 25.02 -11.76
N LEU A 101 -8.97 24.00 -11.17
CA LEU A 101 -7.72 23.39 -11.63
C LEU A 101 -7.93 22.56 -12.93
N GLY A 102 -9.17 22.37 -13.34
CA GLY A 102 -9.56 21.61 -14.51
C GLY A 102 -9.64 20.11 -14.29
N ILE A 103 -9.76 19.66 -13.02
CA ILE A 103 -10.09 18.27 -12.71
C ILE A 103 -11.48 17.98 -13.27
N THR A 104 -11.59 16.89 -14.00
CA THR A 104 -12.86 16.44 -14.62
C THR A 104 -13.45 15.26 -13.89
N THR A 105 -12.64 14.52 -13.13
CA THR A 105 -13.05 13.29 -12.45
C THR A 105 -12.45 13.17 -11.07
N ILE A 106 -13.31 12.86 -10.09
CA ILE A 106 -12.92 12.51 -8.73
C ILE A 106 -13.01 11.00 -8.56
N VAL A 107 -11.92 10.38 -8.12
CA VAL A 107 -11.82 8.94 -7.84
C VAL A 107 -11.71 8.74 -6.33
N ASP A 108 -12.79 8.33 -5.70
CA ASP A 108 -12.83 7.97 -4.27
C ASP A 108 -12.52 6.48 -4.08
N ILE A 109 -11.39 6.20 -3.46
CA ILE A 109 -10.94 4.82 -3.17
C ILE A 109 -11.20 4.42 -1.72
N ARG A 110 -12.09 5.07 -1.01
CA ARG A 110 -12.44 4.73 0.38
C ARG A 110 -13.61 3.78 0.43
N ARG A 111 -13.49 2.74 1.25
CA ARG A 111 -14.67 1.96 1.65
C ARG A 111 -15.42 2.73 2.74
N GLN A 112 -16.61 3.20 2.42
CA GLN A 112 -17.47 3.94 3.34
C GLN A 112 -18.94 3.55 3.14
N HIS A 113 -19.84 4.08 4.01
CA HIS A 113 -21.26 3.80 3.86
C HIS A 113 -21.86 4.54 2.67
N GLN A 114 -22.89 3.92 2.09
CA GLN A 114 -23.55 4.41 0.89
C GLN A 114 -24.03 5.87 1.00
N GLY A 115 -24.46 6.31 2.19
CA GLY A 115 -24.88 7.70 2.41
C GLY A 115 -23.77 8.70 2.18
N ALA A 116 -22.55 8.43 2.68
CA ALA A 116 -21.39 9.28 2.45
C ALA A 116 -20.98 9.32 0.97
N VAL A 117 -20.93 8.14 0.33
CA VAL A 117 -20.63 8.02 -1.11
C VAL A 117 -21.64 8.80 -1.95
N LYS A 118 -22.94 8.66 -1.65
CA LYS A 118 -24.01 9.37 -2.36
C LYS A 118 -23.90 10.88 -2.21
N ASN A 119 -23.58 11.36 -1.02
CA ASN A 119 -23.44 12.80 -0.76
C ASN A 119 -22.24 13.37 -1.52
N GLU A 120 -21.11 12.70 -1.52
CA GLU A 120 -19.94 13.13 -2.27
C GLU A 120 -20.19 13.11 -3.77
N ARG A 121 -20.74 12.03 -4.31
CA ARG A 121 -21.16 11.95 -5.71
C ARG A 121 -22.02 13.14 -6.11
N LYS A 122 -23.06 13.45 -5.32
CA LYS A 122 -23.95 14.56 -5.58
C LYS A 122 -23.23 15.91 -5.67
N ARG A 123 -22.24 16.14 -4.80
CA ARG A 123 -21.42 17.36 -4.80
C ARG A 123 -20.54 17.45 -6.03
N VAL A 124 -19.85 16.39 -6.35
CA VAL A 124 -18.95 16.30 -7.50
C VAL A 124 -19.73 16.52 -8.81
N GLU A 125 -20.86 15.83 -8.96
CA GLU A 125 -21.70 15.94 -10.15
C GLU A 125 -22.35 17.33 -10.28
N ALA A 126 -22.70 17.98 -9.15
CA ALA A 126 -23.22 19.36 -9.15
C ALA A 126 -22.20 20.38 -9.67
N LEU A 127 -20.91 20.08 -9.56
CA LEU A 127 -19.81 20.87 -10.13
C LEU A 127 -19.48 20.48 -11.58
N GLY A 128 -20.24 19.58 -12.20
CA GLY A 128 -20.00 19.12 -13.56
C GLY A 128 -18.83 18.15 -13.71
N MET A 129 -18.32 17.60 -12.62
CA MET A 129 -17.27 16.58 -12.63
C MET A 129 -17.87 15.18 -12.55
N HIS A 130 -17.13 14.18 -13.02
CA HIS A 130 -17.49 12.76 -12.88
C HIS A 130 -17.06 12.23 -11.52
N PHE A 131 -17.82 11.28 -10.98
CA PHE A 131 -17.49 10.60 -9.73
C PHE A 131 -17.32 9.10 -9.95
N VAL A 132 -16.13 8.61 -9.65
CA VAL A 132 -15.76 7.19 -9.71
C VAL A 132 -15.55 6.67 -8.29
N TYR A 133 -16.09 5.50 -7.98
CA TYR A 133 -15.99 4.89 -6.65
C TYR A 133 -15.39 3.50 -6.73
N ILE A 134 -14.22 3.32 -6.09
CA ILE A 134 -13.50 2.05 -6.01
C ILE A 134 -13.24 1.73 -4.53
N PRO A 135 -14.13 0.96 -3.86
CA PRO A 135 -14.11 0.80 -2.40
C PRO A 135 -12.98 -0.09 -1.89
N ALA A 136 -11.81 0.46 -1.66
CA ALA A 136 -10.67 -0.25 -1.08
C ALA A 136 -10.63 -0.19 0.46
N SER A 137 -10.16 -1.27 1.09
CA SER A 137 -9.96 -1.35 2.53
C SER A 137 -8.92 -0.33 3.01
N GLY A 138 -9.10 0.20 4.24
CA GLY A 138 -8.12 1.09 4.87
C GLY A 138 -6.91 0.36 5.46
N TRP A 139 -7.02 -0.95 5.68
CA TRP A 139 -6.03 -1.74 6.42
C TRP A 139 -5.37 -2.85 5.61
N SER A 140 -6.00 -3.30 4.54
CA SER A 140 -5.44 -4.33 3.67
C SER A 140 -4.91 -3.74 2.37
N VAL A 141 -4.06 -4.51 1.69
CA VAL A 141 -3.66 -4.21 0.32
C VAL A 141 -4.87 -4.23 -0.61
N PRO A 142 -4.86 -3.49 -1.73
CA PRO A 142 -5.92 -3.57 -2.71
C PRO A 142 -6.01 -4.99 -3.31
N THR A 143 -7.22 -5.38 -3.66
CA THR A 143 -7.45 -6.58 -4.46
C THR A 143 -7.08 -6.33 -5.92
N ASP A 144 -6.86 -7.41 -6.67
CA ASP A 144 -6.63 -7.31 -8.11
C ASP A 144 -7.80 -6.62 -8.82
N ASP A 145 -9.04 -6.95 -8.44
CA ASP A 145 -10.24 -6.33 -9.01
C ASP A 145 -10.31 -4.81 -8.79
N GLU A 146 -9.92 -4.33 -7.61
CA GLU A 146 -9.87 -2.91 -7.31
C GLU A 146 -8.84 -2.18 -8.20
N LEU A 147 -7.66 -2.77 -8.39
CA LEU A 147 -6.65 -2.21 -9.30
C LEU A 147 -7.04 -2.33 -10.77
N VAL A 148 -7.65 -3.44 -11.18
CA VAL A 148 -8.17 -3.62 -12.54
C VAL A 148 -9.24 -2.58 -12.86
N GLN A 149 -10.16 -2.29 -11.94
CA GLN A 149 -11.14 -1.22 -12.11
C GLN A 149 -10.44 0.14 -12.31
N PHE A 150 -9.45 0.45 -11.49
CA PHE A 150 -8.70 1.70 -11.59
C PHE A 150 -7.94 1.80 -12.91
N PHE A 151 -7.19 0.78 -13.28
CA PHE A 151 -6.41 0.77 -14.52
C PHE A 151 -7.29 0.81 -15.77
N SER A 152 -8.39 0.05 -15.76
CA SER A 152 -9.36 0.08 -16.86
C SER A 152 -9.98 1.46 -17.03
N PHE A 153 -10.31 2.13 -15.93
CA PHE A 153 -10.82 3.49 -15.98
C PHE A 153 -9.82 4.45 -16.63
N LEU A 154 -8.56 4.41 -16.21
CA LEU A 154 -7.49 5.24 -16.78
C LEU A 154 -7.34 5.04 -18.30
N GLN A 155 -7.40 3.78 -18.77
CA GLN A 155 -7.27 3.46 -20.19
C GLN A 155 -8.48 3.91 -21.02
N GLN A 156 -9.68 3.79 -20.47
CA GLN A 156 -10.92 4.15 -21.16
C GLN A 156 -11.13 5.67 -21.21
N HIS A 157 -10.48 6.43 -20.33
CA HIS A 157 -10.66 7.86 -20.15
C HIS A 157 -9.35 8.67 -20.24
N PRO A 158 -8.56 8.53 -21.34
CA PRO A 158 -7.21 9.09 -21.42
C PRO A 158 -7.16 10.63 -21.50
N LYS A 159 -8.31 11.28 -21.71
CA LYS A 159 -8.42 12.75 -21.78
C LYS A 159 -8.90 13.38 -20.47
N GLU A 160 -9.26 12.60 -19.49
CA GLU A 160 -9.77 13.09 -18.22
C GLU A 160 -8.63 13.46 -17.28
N LYS A 161 -8.80 14.57 -16.56
CA LYS A 161 -7.95 14.94 -15.43
C LYS A 161 -8.54 14.39 -14.14
N LEU A 162 -7.80 13.52 -13.48
CA LEU A 162 -8.27 12.79 -12.31
C LEU A 162 -7.66 13.32 -11.02
N TYR A 163 -8.48 13.38 -9.98
CA TYR A 163 -8.04 13.53 -8.62
C TYR A 163 -8.38 12.26 -7.83
N VAL A 164 -7.35 11.51 -7.44
CA VAL A 164 -7.47 10.25 -6.69
C VAL A 164 -7.28 10.52 -5.21
N HIS A 165 -8.23 10.14 -4.39
CA HIS A 165 -8.13 10.37 -2.96
C HIS A 165 -8.63 9.19 -2.11
N CYS A 166 -8.12 9.16 -0.88
CA CYS A 166 -8.68 8.40 0.22
C CYS A 166 -9.07 9.37 1.35
N TRP A 167 -8.85 9.02 2.63
CA TRP A 167 -9.15 9.95 3.74
C TRP A 167 -8.06 11.03 3.87
N LEU A 168 -6.81 10.62 4.03
CA LEU A 168 -5.66 11.51 4.22
C LEU A 168 -4.81 11.67 2.95
N GLY A 169 -5.08 10.88 1.92
CA GLY A 169 -4.32 10.91 0.68
C GLY A 169 -2.93 10.25 0.78
N ASP A 170 -2.68 9.50 1.83
CA ASP A 170 -1.37 8.89 2.12
C ASP A 170 -1.32 7.40 1.73
N ASP A 171 -1.96 6.51 2.52
CA ASP A 171 -1.72 5.06 2.41
C ASP A 171 -2.40 4.42 1.19
N ARG A 172 -3.75 4.35 1.15
CA ARG A 172 -4.47 3.76 0.00
C ARG A 172 -4.16 4.46 -1.31
N THR A 173 -4.23 5.80 -1.31
CA THR A 173 -3.87 6.61 -2.48
C THR A 173 -2.43 6.33 -2.91
N GLY A 174 -1.51 6.21 -1.95
CA GLY A 174 -0.12 5.85 -2.22
C GLY A 174 0.01 4.52 -2.94
N VAL A 175 -0.66 3.46 -2.46
CA VAL A 175 -0.57 2.12 -3.07
C VAL A 175 -1.15 2.08 -4.48
N PHE A 176 -2.32 2.69 -4.72
CA PHE A 176 -2.93 2.74 -6.05
C PHE A 176 -2.05 3.46 -7.06
N LEU A 177 -1.47 4.59 -6.65
CA LEU A 177 -0.62 5.39 -7.53
C LEU A 177 0.77 4.80 -7.71
N ALA A 178 1.32 4.11 -6.70
CA ALA A 178 2.54 3.33 -6.84
C ALA A 178 2.37 2.18 -7.86
N ALA A 179 1.24 1.47 -7.80
CA ALA A 179 0.91 0.44 -8.78
C ALA A 179 0.77 1.05 -10.20
N TYR A 180 0.13 2.20 -10.33
CA TYR A 180 0.07 2.96 -11.60
C TYR A 180 1.47 3.31 -12.13
N ARG A 181 2.36 3.87 -11.30
CA ARG A 181 3.73 4.21 -11.68
C ARG A 181 4.52 3.00 -12.21
N ILE A 182 4.34 1.85 -11.55
CA ILE A 182 5.00 0.60 -11.94
C ILE A 182 4.48 0.11 -13.30
N VAL A 183 3.15 0.11 -13.50
CA VAL A 183 2.54 -0.47 -14.69
C VAL A 183 2.65 0.42 -15.91
N PHE A 184 2.35 1.71 -15.78
CA PHE A 184 2.21 2.62 -16.92
C PHE A 184 3.42 3.55 -17.12
N GLU A 185 4.20 3.80 -16.08
CA GLU A 185 5.41 4.63 -16.19
C GLU A 185 6.70 3.83 -16.00
N HIS A 186 6.59 2.49 -15.87
CA HIS A 186 7.71 1.55 -15.77
C HIS A 186 8.69 1.85 -14.63
N TRP A 187 8.17 2.41 -13.54
CA TRP A 187 9.00 2.66 -12.37
C TRP A 187 9.38 1.36 -11.67
N THR A 188 10.55 1.35 -11.07
CA THR A 188 10.89 0.28 -10.13
C THR A 188 9.99 0.35 -8.90
N ALA A 189 9.75 -0.80 -8.28
CA ALA A 189 8.97 -0.87 -7.03
C ALA A 189 9.57 0.02 -5.93
N GLU A 190 10.90 0.10 -5.86
CA GLU A 190 11.58 0.95 -4.89
C GLU A 190 11.30 2.45 -5.16
N LYS A 191 11.42 2.90 -6.41
CA LYS A 191 11.11 4.30 -6.77
C LYS A 191 9.66 4.65 -6.45
N ALA A 192 8.72 3.77 -6.77
CA ALA A 192 7.31 3.96 -6.48
C ALA A 192 7.05 4.01 -4.96
N PHE A 193 7.72 3.17 -4.18
CA PHE A 193 7.66 3.19 -2.73
C PHE A 193 8.23 4.49 -2.13
N GLN A 194 9.33 5.00 -2.66
CA GLN A 194 9.90 6.29 -2.22
C GLN A 194 8.95 7.46 -2.50
N GLU A 195 8.19 7.44 -3.61
CA GLU A 195 7.12 8.42 -3.85
C GLU A 195 5.98 8.28 -2.83
N MET A 196 5.61 7.06 -2.41
CA MET A 196 4.64 6.88 -1.33
C MET A 196 5.12 7.56 -0.03
N LEU A 197 6.38 7.35 0.35
CA LEU A 197 6.98 8.01 1.53
C LEU A 197 7.01 9.53 1.38
N PHE A 198 7.35 10.02 0.20
CA PHE A 198 7.32 11.45 -0.12
C PHE A 198 5.93 12.05 0.13
N PHE A 199 4.86 11.32 -0.14
CA PHE A 199 3.48 11.72 0.14
C PHE A 199 2.94 11.16 1.46
N HIS A 200 3.79 11.03 2.49
CA HIS A 200 3.44 10.72 3.87
C HIS A 200 2.85 9.32 4.14
N PHE A 201 3.19 8.33 3.32
CA PHE A 201 2.82 6.94 3.59
C PHE A 201 3.27 6.51 4.99
N LYS A 202 2.36 5.91 5.76
CA LYS A 202 2.61 5.51 7.15
C LYS A 202 3.15 4.08 7.23
N ASN A 203 4.38 3.89 6.78
CA ASN A 203 5.06 2.61 6.69
C ASN A 203 5.00 1.77 7.98
N PHE A 204 5.05 2.41 9.14
CA PHE A 204 4.97 1.71 10.43
C PHE A 204 3.59 1.06 10.65
N TRP A 205 2.51 1.73 10.26
CA TRP A 205 1.14 1.25 10.45
C TRP A 205 0.68 0.27 9.36
N HIS A 206 1.27 0.35 8.16
CA HIS A 206 0.85 -0.44 7.00
C HIS A 206 2.01 -1.22 6.36
N PRO A 207 2.73 -2.08 7.11
CA PRO A 207 3.86 -2.84 6.56
C PRO A 207 3.45 -3.77 5.41
N SER A 208 2.21 -4.29 5.43
CA SER A 208 1.67 -5.12 4.35
C SER A 208 1.58 -4.39 3.01
N MET A 209 1.20 -3.11 3.03
CA MET A 209 1.13 -2.29 1.82
C MET A 209 2.52 -2.02 1.23
N ARG A 210 3.53 -1.81 2.07
CA ARG A 210 4.93 -1.72 1.63
C ARG A 210 5.37 -3.01 0.95
N ILE A 211 5.21 -4.15 1.63
CA ILE A 211 5.59 -5.46 1.10
C ILE A 211 4.86 -5.75 -0.22
N TYR A 212 3.59 -5.38 -0.29
CA TYR A 212 2.79 -5.53 -1.51
C TYR A 212 3.40 -4.76 -2.69
N ILE A 213 3.72 -3.48 -2.52
CA ILE A 213 4.32 -2.68 -3.60
C ILE A 213 5.71 -3.19 -3.98
N GLN A 214 6.53 -3.62 -3.01
CA GLN A 214 7.85 -4.21 -3.30
C GLN A 214 7.75 -5.48 -4.15
N ASN A 215 6.71 -6.28 -3.97
CA ASN A 215 6.47 -7.51 -4.72
C ASN A 215 5.52 -7.32 -5.93
N PHE A 216 4.96 -6.14 -6.10
CA PHE A 216 3.93 -5.88 -7.11
C PHE A 216 4.40 -6.17 -8.55
N PRO A 217 5.63 -5.89 -8.98
CA PRO A 217 6.08 -6.27 -10.33
C PRO A 217 5.95 -7.76 -10.62
N ALA A 218 6.31 -8.62 -9.67
CA ALA A 218 6.17 -10.07 -9.81
C ALA A 218 4.69 -10.49 -9.78
N HIS A 219 3.90 -9.91 -8.90
CA HIS A 219 2.46 -10.15 -8.83
C HIS A 219 1.75 -9.73 -10.11
N PHE A 220 2.04 -8.53 -10.62
CA PHE A 220 1.52 -8.03 -11.89
C PHE A 220 1.86 -8.95 -13.06
N ALA A 221 3.08 -9.48 -13.11
CA ALA A 221 3.51 -10.40 -14.16
C ALA A 221 2.79 -11.75 -14.13
N GLN A 222 2.40 -12.23 -12.95
CA GLN A 222 1.87 -13.58 -12.74
C GLN A 222 0.33 -13.63 -12.67
N SER A 223 -0.33 -12.60 -12.08
CA SER A 223 -1.77 -12.63 -11.88
C SER A 223 -2.53 -12.54 -13.22
N PRO A 224 -3.45 -13.48 -13.51
CA PRO A 224 -4.29 -13.43 -14.71
C PRO A 224 -5.13 -12.15 -14.83
N ALA A 225 -5.49 -11.53 -13.72
CA ALA A 225 -6.30 -10.31 -13.69
C ALA A 225 -5.65 -9.14 -14.45
N PHE A 226 -4.32 -9.08 -14.44
CA PHE A 226 -3.56 -8.01 -15.11
C PHE A 226 -3.13 -8.33 -16.54
N ALA A 227 -3.53 -9.47 -17.11
CA ALA A 227 -3.19 -9.84 -18.47
C ALA A 227 -3.51 -8.75 -19.52
N PRO A 228 -4.65 -8.03 -19.44
CA PRO A 228 -4.99 -6.97 -20.42
C PRO A 228 -4.02 -5.78 -20.41
N PHE A 229 -3.30 -5.56 -19.29
CA PHE A 229 -2.42 -4.41 -19.12
C PHE A 229 -0.96 -4.68 -19.50
N ARG A 230 -0.57 -5.96 -19.64
CA ARG A 230 0.83 -6.35 -19.94
C ARG A 230 1.23 -6.06 -21.38
N SER A 231 0.32 -6.20 -22.32
CA SER A 231 0.60 -5.98 -23.76
C SER A 231 0.86 -4.51 -24.11
N GLN A 232 0.49 -3.58 -23.24
CA GLN A 232 0.70 -2.14 -23.42
C GLN A 232 1.97 -1.62 -22.74
N SER A 233 2.60 -2.44 -21.94
CA SER A 233 3.84 -2.12 -21.24
C SER A 233 5.11 -2.43 -22.02
N THR A 234 5.01 -2.87 -23.27
CA THR A 234 6.17 -3.07 -24.14
C THR A 234 6.46 -1.75 -24.86
N PRO A 235 7.60 -1.07 -24.59
CA PRO A 235 8.01 0.07 -25.39
C PRO A 235 8.26 -0.42 -26.82
N CYS A 236 7.71 0.31 -27.81
CA CYS A 236 8.09 0.19 -29.21
C CYS A 236 9.52 0.66 -29.42
#